data_09e703aaecea84a62f23f4b68e0325d2
#
_entry.id   09e703aaecea84a62f23f4b68e0325d2
#
_cell.length_a   1.000
_cell.length_b   1.000
_cell.length_c   1.000
_cell.angle_alpha   90.00
_cell.angle_beta   90.00
_cell.angle_gamma   90.00
#
_symmetry.space_group_name_H-M   'P 1'
#
loop_
_entity.id
_entity.type
_entity.pdbx_description
1 polymer ?
#
loop_
_entity_poly.entity_id
_entity_poly.type
_entity_poly.pdbx_seq_one_letter_code
_entity_poly.pdbx_strand_id
1 'polypeptide(L)'
;MKRVAAGLLTAVFLFNIAPVAGVNNATQVEAASLIKTGRVTSSILNIRTSKSTKAKKITTLRKGAKVTLLSNNSKWVAVKVNGQVGYTQGQYISVANGGTASATTMSKGQSVVNYAKKFLGNPYRWGGTSLTHGADCSGYVMSVYRHFGKSLPHSSYAQRSVGRRVSSLSKAKPGDIICYSGHVAIYMGNNKVIHASNRKDGIKITKGAAYRSIVTIRRIF
;
A
#
# COMPACT_ATOMS: atom_id res chain seq x y z
N MET A 1 -45.48 27.23 48.58
CA MET A 1 -45.33 26.21 47.53
C MET A 1 -43.89 26.35 46.97
N LYS A 2 -42.98 25.47 47.41
CA LYS A 2 -41.56 25.47 46.99
C LYS A 2 -41.37 24.28 46.02
N ARG A 3 -41.01 24.57 44.79
CA ARG A 3 -40.64 23.53 43.78
C ARG A 3 -39.15 23.24 43.94
N VAL A 4 -38.83 21.98 44.21
CA VAL A 4 -37.50 21.43 44.27
C VAL A 4 -37.13 20.95 42.87
N ALA A 5 -36.07 21.48 42.29
CA ALA A 5 -35.50 21.03 41.05
C ALA A 5 -34.51 19.88 41.33
N ALA A 6 -34.74 18.71 40.77
CA ALA A 6 -33.82 17.57 40.82
C ALA A 6 -32.77 17.73 39.77
N GLY A 7 -31.52 17.92 40.18
CA GLY A 7 -30.35 17.88 39.31
C GLY A 7 -29.91 16.43 39.04
N LEU A 8 -29.81 16.08 37.77
CA LEU A 8 -29.30 14.78 37.33
C LEU A 8 -27.76 14.83 37.33
N LEU A 9 -27.15 14.13 38.27
CA LEU A 9 -25.69 13.95 38.34
C LEU A 9 -25.32 12.78 37.42
N THR A 10 -24.71 13.05 36.29
CA THR A 10 -24.11 12.02 35.44
C THR A 10 -22.74 11.65 36.02
N ALA A 11 -22.65 10.47 36.63
CA ALA A 11 -21.40 9.89 37.08
C ALA A 11 -20.58 9.37 35.91
N VAL A 12 -19.46 10.02 35.62
CA VAL A 12 -18.44 9.51 34.68
C VAL A 12 -17.60 8.48 35.44
N PHE A 13 -17.81 7.21 35.15
CA PHE A 13 -16.93 6.12 35.61
C PHE A 13 -15.63 6.13 34.83
N LEU A 14 -14.57 6.68 35.40
CA LEU A 14 -13.20 6.47 34.96
C LEU A 14 -12.75 5.07 35.41
N PHE A 15 -12.74 4.12 34.47
CA PHE A 15 -12.10 2.84 34.68
C PHE A 15 -10.57 3.01 34.60
N ASN A 16 -9.94 3.05 35.77
CA ASN A 16 -8.49 2.92 35.93
C ASN A 16 -8.13 1.45 35.68
N ILE A 17 -7.60 1.10 34.50
CA ILE A 17 -7.05 -0.21 34.22
C ILE A 17 -5.55 -0.16 34.53
N ALA A 18 -5.13 -0.80 35.63
CA ALA A 18 -3.75 -1.04 35.94
C ALA A 18 -3.08 -1.90 34.84
N PRO A 19 -1.78 -1.68 34.52
CA PRO A 19 -1.10 -2.49 33.50
C PRO A 19 -0.81 -3.87 34.05
N VAL A 20 -1.39 -4.91 33.41
CA VAL A 20 -0.98 -6.28 33.59
C VAL A 20 0.31 -6.49 32.78
N ALA A 21 1.42 -6.69 33.47
CA ALA A 21 2.69 -7.08 32.88
C ALA A 21 2.57 -8.49 32.26
N GLY A 22 2.96 -8.63 30.99
CA GLY A 22 3.23 -9.92 30.38
C GLY A 22 2.30 -10.32 29.24
N VAL A 23 2.27 -9.56 28.12
CA VAL A 23 1.93 -10.11 26.79
C VAL A 23 2.82 -9.43 25.76
N ASN A 24 3.70 -10.24 25.18
CA ASN A 24 4.66 -9.86 24.16
C ASN A 24 4.03 -9.14 22.96
N ASN A 25 4.61 -8.02 22.62
CA ASN A 25 4.70 -7.36 21.29
C ASN A 25 3.75 -7.87 20.19
N ALA A 26 2.47 -7.58 20.30
CA ALA A 26 1.67 -7.36 19.13
C ALA A 26 1.99 -5.93 18.66
N THR A 27 2.83 -5.83 17.65
CA THR A 27 3.17 -4.61 16.93
C THR A 27 1.90 -3.77 16.77
N GLN A 28 1.90 -2.56 17.33
CA GLN A 28 0.86 -1.57 17.10
C GLN A 28 0.77 -1.34 15.59
N VAL A 29 -0.26 -1.90 14.99
CA VAL A 29 -0.66 -1.54 13.64
C VAL A 29 -1.29 -0.17 13.78
N GLU A 30 -0.56 0.86 13.35
CA GLU A 30 -1.06 2.23 13.25
C GLU A 30 -2.47 2.23 12.67
N ALA A 31 -3.42 2.56 13.51
CA ALA A 31 -4.82 2.77 13.14
C ALA A 31 -4.93 4.15 12.48
N ALA A 32 -4.65 4.20 11.18
CA ALA A 32 -5.07 5.30 10.33
C ALA A 32 -5.63 4.75 9.03
N SER A 33 -6.94 4.83 8.95
CA SER A 33 -7.78 4.85 7.76
C SER A 33 -8.05 3.54 7.02
N LEU A 34 -9.32 3.34 6.90
CA LEU A 34 -10.17 2.53 6.06
C LEU A 34 -10.70 1.27 6.78
N ILE A 35 -11.53 1.49 7.79
CA ILE A 35 -12.47 0.48 8.27
C ILE A 35 -13.45 0.21 7.13
N LYS A 36 -13.22 -0.82 6.34
CA LYS A 36 -14.15 -1.29 5.32
C LYS A 36 -14.90 -2.50 5.85
N THR A 37 -16.21 -2.52 5.68
CA THR A 37 -17.00 -3.71 5.97
C THR A 37 -16.97 -4.63 4.75
N GLY A 38 -16.61 -5.91 4.97
CA GLY A 38 -16.67 -6.94 3.96
C GLY A 38 -17.68 -8.03 4.31
N ARG A 39 -18.02 -8.87 3.34
CA ARG A 39 -18.84 -10.08 3.51
C ARG A 39 -18.09 -11.30 3.02
N VAL A 40 -18.19 -12.40 3.75
CA VAL A 40 -17.61 -13.69 3.36
C VAL A 40 -18.33 -14.24 2.14
N THR A 41 -17.59 -14.64 1.11
CA THR A 41 -18.13 -15.20 -0.15
C THR A 41 -18.04 -16.71 -0.22
N SER A 42 -17.08 -17.34 0.48
CA SER A 42 -16.94 -18.80 0.56
C SER A 42 -17.93 -19.41 1.55
N SER A 43 -18.29 -20.68 1.36
CA SER A 43 -19.17 -21.41 2.28
C SER A 43 -18.64 -21.39 3.71
N ILE A 44 -17.32 -21.58 3.87
CA ILE A 44 -16.60 -21.57 5.14
C ILE A 44 -15.32 -20.76 4.95
N LEU A 45 -15.03 -19.87 5.92
CA LEU A 45 -13.81 -19.06 5.96
C LEU A 45 -13.16 -19.13 7.34
N ASN A 46 -11.92 -19.61 7.39
CA ASN A 46 -11.15 -19.65 8.63
C ASN A 46 -10.45 -18.31 8.88
N ILE A 47 -10.60 -17.79 10.10
CA ILE A 47 -9.83 -16.67 10.63
C ILE A 47 -8.73 -17.25 11.50
N ARG A 48 -7.48 -16.81 11.30
CA ARG A 48 -6.28 -17.41 11.89
C ARG A 48 -5.42 -16.38 12.63
N THR A 49 -4.56 -16.86 13.52
CA THR A 49 -3.66 -16.03 14.34
C THR A 49 -2.55 -15.37 13.52
N SER A 50 -2.21 -15.89 12.33
CA SER A 50 -1.20 -15.31 11.44
C SER A 50 -1.52 -15.57 9.97
N LYS A 51 -0.73 -14.99 9.06
CA LYS A 51 -0.87 -15.06 7.59
C LYS A 51 -0.42 -16.40 7.01
N SER A 52 -0.89 -17.52 7.58
CA SER A 52 -0.55 -18.87 7.15
C SER A 52 -1.75 -19.81 7.23
N THR A 53 -1.87 -20.72 6.27
CA THR A 53 -2.89 -21.79 6.29
C THR A 53 -2.64 -22.81 7.40
N LYS A 54 -1.42 -22.89 7.91
CA LYS A 54 -1.04 -23.75 9.03
C LYS A 54 -1.23 -23.10 10.40
N ALA A 55 -1.47 -21.77 10.46
CA ALA A 55 -1.67 -21.05 11.71
C ALA A 55 -2.95 -21.50 12.43
N LYS A 56 -2.96 -21.39 13.77
CA LYS A 56 -4.09 -21.74 14.63
C LYS A 56 -5.34 -20.95 14.19
N LYS A 57 -6.48 -21.64 14.10
CA LYS A 57 -7.79 -21.02 13.84
C LYS A 57 -8.26 -20.27 15.08
N ILE A 58 -8.67 -19.02 14.90
CA ILE A 58 -9.34 -18.21 15.93
C ILE A 58 -10.83 -18.53 15.88
N THR A 59 -11.41 -18.49 14.68
CA THR A 59 -12.84 -18.75 14.44
C THR A 59 -13.06 -19.12 12.97
N THR A 60 -14.28 -19.54 12.69
CA THR A 60 -14.75 -19.89 11.36
C THR A 60 -16.01 -19.08 11.04
N LEU A 61 -16.06 -18.48 9.86
CA LEU A 61 -17.20 -17.70 9.38
C LEU A 61 -17.88 -18.40 8.21
N ARG A 62 -19.20 -18.23 8.09
CA ARG A 62 -20.00 -18.74 6.97
C ARG A 62 -20.21 -17.65 5.91
N LYS A 63 -20.60 -18.06 4.70
CA LYS A 63 -20.98 -17.17 3.59
C LYS A 63 -21.98 -16.11 4.07
N GLY A 64 -21.75 -14.85 3.68
CA GLY A 64 -22.60 -13.72 4.07
C GLY A 64 -22.18 -13.05 5.39
N ALA A 65 -21.36 -13.67 6.23
CA ALA A 65 -20.91 -13.07 7.49
C ALA A 65 -20.20 -11.73 7.24
N LYS A 66 -20.53 -10.72 8.04
CA LYS A 66 -19.89 -9.40 7.99
C LYS A 66 -18.55 -9.44 8.74
N VAL A 67 -17.52 -8.82 8.18
CA VAL A 67 -16.21 -8.65 8.80
C VAL A 67 -15.72 -7.21 8.64
N THR A 68 -15.00 -6.70 9.63
CA THR A 68 -14.32 -5.42 9.53
C THR A 68 -12.91 -5.64 9.01
N LEU A 69 -12.58 -5.05 7.86
CA LEU A 69 -11.25 -5.14 7.25
C LEU A 69 -10.35 -4.08 7.84
N LEU A 70 -9.21 -4.50 8.36
CA LEU A 70 -8.16 -3.61 8.89
C LEU A 70 -7.04 -3.38 7.86
N SER A 71 -6.97 -4.23 6.82
CA SER A 71 -6.05 -4.06 5.69
C SER A 71 -6.67 -4.67 4.44
N ASN A 72 -6.34 -4.15 3.25
CA ASN A 72 -6.93 -4.62 1.99
C ASN A 72 -5.93 -4.87 0.85
N ASN A 73 -4.64 -4.93 1.12
CA ASN A 73 -3.60 -4.91 0.06
C ASN A 73 -2.75 -6.17 -0.05
N SER A 74 -3.25 -7.35 0.35
CA SER A 74 -2.44 -8.55 0.28
C SER A 74 -3.28 -9.82 0.10
N LYS A 75 -2.63 -10.90 -0.32
CA LYS A 75 -3.20 -12.26 -0.34
C LYS A 75 -3.86 -12.63 0.99
N TRP A 76 -3.31 -12.14 2.11
CA TRP A 76 -3.83 -12.25 3.46
C TRP A 76 -4.28 -10.88 3.96
N VAL A 77 -5.50 -10.78 4.44
CA VAL A 77 -6.08 -9.56 5.01
C VAL A 77 -6.26 -9.70 6.51
N ALA A 78 -5.98 -8.62 7.23
CA ALA A 78 -6.31 -8.52 8.65
C ALA A 78 -7.78 -8.13 8.79
N VAL A 79 -8.51 -8.86 9.61
CA VAL A 79 -9.94 -8.64 9.87
C VAL A 79 -10.19 -8.59 11.37
N LYS A 80 -11.17 -7.78 11.76
CA LYS A 80 -11.70 -7.77 13.13
C LYS A 80 -13.02 -8.50 13.16
N VAL A 81 -13.12 -9.53 14.01
CA VAL A 81 -14.30 -10.36 14.20
C VAL A 81 -14.50 -10.56 15.70
N ASN A 82 -15.68 -10.26 16.22
CA ASN A 82 -16.00 -10.37 17.66
C ASN A 82 -14.95 -9.72 18.59
N GLY A 83 -14.48 -8.53 18.20
CA GLY A 83 -13.46 -7.81 18.96
C GLY A 83 -12.00 -8.27 18.73
N GLN A 84 -11.79 -9.47 18.20
CA GLN A 84 -10.46 -10.03 17.95
C GLN A 84 -9.94 -9.74 16.56
N VAL A 85 -8.64 -9.51 16.43
CA VAL A 85 -7.94 -9.37 15.15
C VAL A 85 -7.40 -10.71 14.71
N GLY A 86 -7.67 -11.06 13.46
CA GLY A 86 -7.14 -12.27 12.85
C GLY A 86 -6.85 -12.07 11.36
N TYR A 87 -6.36 -13.11 10.71
CA TYR A 87 -5.94 -13.08 9.31
C TYR A 87 -6.72 -14.11 8.50
N THR A 88 -7.07 -13.73 7.27
CA THR A 88 -7.72 -14.62 6.31
C THR A 88 -7.31 -14.29 4.88
N GLN A 89 -7.61 -15.18 3.94
CA GLN A 89 -7.34 -14.91 2.52
C GLN A 89 -8.38 -13.94 1.96
N GLY A 90 -7.91 -12.82 1.41
CA GLY A 90 -8.74 -11.73 0.92
C GLY A 90 -9.67 -12.12 -0.24
N GLN A 91 -9.31 -13.15 -1.02
CA GLN A 91 -10.13 -13.65 -2.14
C GLN A 91 -11.54 -14.15 -1.72
N TYR A 92 -11.72 -14.46 -0.45
CA TYR A 92 -12.98 -14.96 0.10
C TYR A 92 -13.83 -13.88 0.79
N ILE A 93 -13.48 -12.61 0.62
CA ILE A 93 -14.25 -11.49 1.19
C ILE A 93 -14.63 -10.50 0.07
N SER A 94 -15.92 -10.18 -0.04
CA SER A 94 -16.41 -9.06 -0.85
C SER A 94 -16.54 -7.80 0.02
N VAL A 95 -16.16 -6.63 -0.49
CA VAL A 95 -16.39 -5.34 0.18
C VAL A 95 -17.62 -4.64 -0.34
N ALA A 96 -18.35 -3.94 0.54
CA ALA A 96 -19.66 -3.35 0.27
C ALA A 96 -19.72 -2.29 -0.86
N ASN A 97 -18.57 -1.92 -1.44
CA ASN A 97 -18.50 -1.01 -2.60
C ASN A 97 -18.29 -1.77 -3.92
N GLY A 98 -18.83 -2.98 -4.06
CA GLY A 98 -18.90 -3.69 -5.34
C GLY A 98 -17.63 -4.40 -5.81
N GLY A 99 -16.62 -4.54 -4.94
CA GLY A 99 -15.44 -5.34 -5.24
C GLY A 99 -15.25 -6.47 -4.25
N THR A 100 -14.97 -7.67 -4.72
CA THR A 100 -14.39 -8.72 -3.87
C THR A 100 -13.10 -8.16 -3.25
N ALA A 101 -12.85 -8.41 -1.95
CA ALA A 101 -11.51 -8.31 -1.38
C ALA A 101 -10.65 -9.52 -1.87
N SER A 102 -11.06 -10.13 -2.96
CA SER A 102 -10.29 -10.99 -3.83
C SER A 102 -9.00 -10.27 -4.13
N ALA A 103 -7.89 -10.95 -4.19
CA ALA A 103 -6.63 -10.41 -4.69
C ALA A 103 -6.98 -9.20 -5.55
N THR A 104 -6.96 -7.99 -4.93
CA THR A 104 -7.14 -6.77 -5.70
C THR A 104 -6.16 -6.98 -6.80
N THR A 105 -6.63 -7.15 -8.03
CA THR A 105 -5.73 -7.18 -9.18
C THR A 105 -4.92 -5.93 -8.96
N MET A 106 -3.72 -6.13 -8.37
CA MET A 106 -2.87 -5.01 -7.97
C MET A 106 -2.83 -4.15 -9.19
N SER A 107 -3.25 -2.89 -9.10
CA SER A 107 -3.26 -2.05 -10.28
C SER A 107 -1.91 -2.28 -10.95
N LYS A 108 -1.88 -2.39 -12.27
CA LYS A 108 -0.61 -2.61 -12.99
C LYS A 108 0.48 -1.66 -12.48
N GLY A 109 0.10 -0.43 -12.10
CA GLY A 109 0.99 0.52 -11.48
C GLY A 109 1.53 0.08 -10.11
N GLN A 110 0.72 -0.53 -9.25
CA GLN A 110 1.21 -1.08 -7.98
C GLN A 110 2.11 -2.30 -8.20
N SER A 111 1.84 -3.11 -9.21
CA SER A 111 2.71 -4.22 -9.61
C SER A 111 4.08 -3.72 -10.08
N VAL A 112 4.11 -2.60 -10.84
CA VAL A 112 5.34 -1.91 -11.24
C VAL A 112 6.15 -1.48 -10.02
N VAL A 113 5.52 -0.84 -9.04
CA VAL A 113 6.18 -0.42 -7.80
C VAL A 113 6.75 -1.60 -7.01
N ASN A 114 5.99 -2.68 -6.88
CA ASN A 114 6.43 -3.87 -6.15
C ASN A 114 7.61 -4.56 -6.85
N TYR A 115 7.61 -4.60 -8.18
CA TYR A 115 8.73 -5.12 -8.95
C TYR A 115 9.96 -4.22 -8.82
N ALA A 116 9.78 -2.91 -8.98
CA ALA A 116 10.84 -1.91 -8.85
C ALA A 116 11.57 -2.02 -7.49
N LYS A 117 10.85 -2.24 -6.40
CA LYS A 117 11.40 -2.38 -5.04
C LYS A 117 12.35 -3.57 -4.86
N LYS A 118 12.29 -4.58 -5.73
CA LYS A 118 13.22 -5.73 -5.66
C LYS A 118 14.67 -5.37 -5.93
N PHE A 119 14.91 -4.20 -6.51
CA PHE A 119 16.23 -3.74 -6.94
C PHE A 119 16.81 -2.63 -6.07
N LEU A 120 16.20 -2.36 -4.92
CA LEU A 120 16.72 -1.39 -3.95
C LEU A 120 18.16 -1.77 -3.52
N GLY A 121 19.02 -0.76 -3.44
CA GLY A 121 20.42 -0.92 -3.07
C GLY A 121 21.34 -1.30 -4.23
N ASN A 122 20.83 -1.70 -5.40
CA ASN A 122 21.66 -1.99 -6.55
C ASN A 122 22.30 -0.73 -7.12
N PRO A 123 23.48 -0.85 -7.76
CA PRO A 123 24.28 0.30 -8.13
C PRO A 123 23.65 1.17 -9.22
N TYR A 124 24.02 2.44 -9.20
CA TYR A 124 23.81 3.36 -10.31
C TYR A 124 24.94 3.26 -11.30
N ARG A 125 24.64 3.17 -12.59
CA ARG A 125 25.61 3.26 -13.68
C ARG A 125 25.07 4.16 -14.79
N TRP A 126 25.79 5.20 -15.13
CA TRP A 126 25.42 6.09 -16.23
C TRP A 126 25.34 5.30 -17.55
N GLY A 127 24.27 5.48 -18.32
CA GLY A 127 24.01 4.73 -19.53
C GLY A 127 23.65 3.25 -19.28
N GLY A 128 23.58 2.82 -18.03
CA GLY A 128 23.25 1.44 -17.66
C GLY A 128 21.74 1.17 -17.68
N THR A 129 21.39 -0.10 -17.96
CA THR A 129 20.00 -0.58 -18.01
C THR A 129 19.79 -1.85 -17.19
N SER A 130 20.84 -2.37 -16.56
CA SER A 130 20.77 -3.58 -15.74
C SER A 130 20.20 -3.24 -14.36
N LEU A 131 19.08 -3.88 -14.00
CA LEU A 131 18.44 -3.67 -12.70
C LEU A 131 19.29 -4.19 -11.54
N THR A 132 20.24 -5.10 -11.79
CA THR A 132 21.11 -5.73 -10.77
C THR A 132 22.57 -5.25 -10.83
N HIS A 133 23.10 -4.96 -12.04
CA HIS A 133 24.52 -4.62 -12.23
C HIS A 133 24.74 -3.13 -12.53
N GLY A 134 23.68 -2.32 -12.49
CA GLY A 134 23.73 -0.88 -12.63
C GLY A 134 22.84 -0.33 -13.73
N ALA A 135 22.03 0.63 -13.35
CA ALA A 135 21.17 1.40 -14.23
C ALA A 135 21.26 2.90 -13.92
N ASP A 136 21.08 3.75 -14.93
CA ASP A 136 20.77 5.15 -14.69
C ASP A 136 19.26 5.36 -14.46
N CYS A 137 18.82 6.58 -14.20
CA CYS A 137 17.44 6.87 -13.86
C CYS A 137 16.44 6.43 -14.94
N SER A 138 16.72 6.70 -16.21
CA SER A 138 15.90 6.35 -17.35
C SER A 138 16.01 4.88 -17.72
N GLY A 139 17.18 4.30 -17.62
CA GLY A 139 17.44 2.87 -17.83
C GLY A 139 16.74 2.01 -16.77
N TYR A 140 16.70 2.46 -15.52
CA TYR A 140 15.95 1.82 -14.46
C TYR A 140 14.45 1.81 -14.75
N VAL A 141 13.86 2.98 -15.05
CA VAL A 141 12.44 3.09 -15.42
C VAL A 141 12.14 2.23 -16.64
N MET A 142 12.93 2.35 -17.72
CA MET A 142 12.78 1.54 -18.94
C MET A 142 12.78 0.03 -18.63
N SER A 143 13.74 -0.46 -17.87
CA SER A 143 13.91 -1.88 -17.57
C SER A 143 12.82 -2.43 -16.65
N VAL A 144 12.35 -1.62 -15.68
CA VAL A 144 11.18 -1.99 -14.86
C VAL A 144 9.94 -2.12 -15.73
N TYR A 145 9.67 -1.17 -16.62
CA TYR A 145 8.47 -1.22 -17.48
C TYR A 145 8.56 -2.30 -18.57
N ARG A 146 9.76 -2.64 -19.05
CA ARG A 146 9.99 -3.76 -19.98
C ARG A 146 9.51 -5.09 -19.40
N HIS A 147 9.69 -5.33 -18.11
CA HIS A 147 9.15 -6.51 -17.42
C HIS A 147 7.62 -6.65 -17.53
N PHE A 148 6.92 -5.54 -17.73
CA PHE A 148 5.45 -5.50 -17.93
C PHE A 148 5.05 -5.35 -19.41
N GLY A 149 5.95 -5.64 -20.33
CA GLY A 149 5.70 -5.60 -21.78
C GLY A 149 5.57 -4.17 -22.33
N LYS A 150 6.13 -3.15 -21.61
CA LYS A 150 6.13 -1.76 -22.08
C LYS A 150 7.53 -1.34 -22.49
N SER A 151 7.68 -0.99 -23.79
CA SER A 151 8.90 -0.39 -24.31
C SER A 151 8.90 1.11 -24.04
N LEU A 152 9.92 1.60 -23.34
CA LEU A 152 10.14 3.02 -23.07
C LEU A 152 11.52 3.42 -23.60
N PRO A 153 11.72 4.69 -24.03
CA PRO A 153 13.03 5.15 -24.48
C PRO A 153 14.03 5.24 -23.29
N HIS A 154 15.30 4.95 -23.55
CA HIS A 154 16.38 5.15 -22.59
C HIS A 154 16.84 6.62 -22.59
N SER A 155 15.94 7.50 -22.22
CA SER A 155 16.20 8.94 -22.11
C SER A 155 15.19 9.58 -21.16
N SER A 156 15.68 10.25 -20.12
CA SER A 156 14.81 10.97 -19.19
C SER A 156 14.02 12.09 -19.86
N TYR A 157 14.57 12.67 -20.93
CA TYR A 157 13.88 13.67 -21.76
C TYR A 157 12.73 13.03 -22.56
N ALA A 158 13.04 11.97 -23.32
CA ALA A 158 12.03 11.29 -24.15
C ALA A 158 10.92 10.64 -23.31
N GLN A 159 11.22 10.20 -22.08
CA GLN A 159 10.21 9.68 -21.15
C GLN A 159 9.18 10.73 -20.70
N ARG A 160 9.39 12.02 -20.97
CA ARG A 160 8.39 13.07 -20.72
C ARG A 160 7.19 12.99 -21.66
N SER A 161 7.31 12.27 -22.78
CA SER A 161 6.26 12.18 -23.82
C SER A 161 5.59 10.82 -23.87
N VAL A 162 5.98 9.82 -23.03
CA VAL A 162 5.38 8.49 -23.04
C VAL A 162 4.02 8.46 -22.35
N GLY A 163 3.13 7.55 -22.78
CA GLY A 163 1.82 7.34 -22.16
C GLY A 163 0.97 8.62 -22.10
N ARG A 164 0.05 8.71 -21.13
CA ARG A 164 -0.82 9.89 -20.97
C ARG A 164 -0.32 10.81 -19.86
N ARG A 165 -0.53 12.11 -20.01
CA ARG A 165 -0.19 13.12 -19.00
C ARG A 165 -1.11 12.98 -17.78
N VAL A 166 -0.54 13.15 -16.59
CA VAL A 166 -1.26 13.33 -15.31
C VAL A 166 -1.12 14.79 -14.90
N SER A 167 -2.25 15.46 -14.63
CA SER A 167 -2.28 16.93 -14.52
C SER A 167 -1.64 17.49 -13.26
N SER A 168 -1.52 16.67 -12.17
CA SER A 168 -0.92 17.13 -10.91
C SER A 168 -0.42 15.94 -10.08
N LEU A 169 0.45 16.21 -9.11
CA LEU A 169 0.95 15.20 -8.17
C LEU A 169 -0.19 14.61 -7.31
N SER A 170 -1.22 15.38 -6.98
CA SER A 170 -2.39 14.90 -6.24
C SER A 170 -3.20 13.84 -7.00
N LYS A 171 -3.13 13.84 -8.34
CA LYS A 171 -3.76 12.84 -9.22
C LYS A 171 -2.81 11.70 -9.60
N ALA A 172 -1.56 11.76 -9.16
CA ALA A 172 -0.60 10.70 -9.42
C ALA A 172 -0.97 9.41 -8.67
N LYS A 173 -0.76 8.28 -9.31
CA LYS A 173 -1.01 6.93 -8.77
C LYS A 173 0.28 6.11 -8.76
N PRO A 174 0.41 5.11 -7.88
CA PRO A 174 1.56 4.21 -7.92
C PRO A 174 1.81 3.70 -9.34
N GLY A 175 3.08 3.70 -9.76
CA GLY A 175 3.50 3.35 -11.11
C GLY A 175 3.49 4.50 -12.11
N ASP A 176 3.02 5.71 -11.77
CA ASP A 176 3.23 6.85 -12.66
C ASP A 176 4.72 7.23 -12.70
N ILE A 177 5.19 7.74 -13.82
CA ILE A 177 6.55 8.24 -13.99
C ILE A 177 6.56 9.73 -13.65
N ILE A 178 7.35 10.14 -12.66
CA ILE A 178 7.61 11.54 -12.36
C ILE A 178 8.86 11.97 -13.14
N CYS A 179 8.69 12.93 -14.03
CA CYS A 179 9.78 13.47 -14.85
C CYS A 179 10.22 14.84 -14.30
N TYR A 180 11.52 14.96 -14.05
CA TYR A 180 12.19 16.20 -13.63
C TYR A 180 13.14 16.69 -14.73
N SER A 181 13.81 17.82 -14.53
CA SER A 181 14.93 18.21 -15.39
C SER A 181 16.07 17.23 -15.23
N GLY A 182 16.47 16.55 -16.32
CA GLY A 182 17.58 15.60 -16.34
C GLY A 182 17.36 14.30 -15.53
N HIS A 183 16.14 14.03 -15.03
CA HIS A 183 15.91 12.87 -14.17
C HIS A 183 14.46 12.33 -14.26
N VAL A 184 14.30 11.05 -13.92
CA VAL A 184 12.99 10.39 -13.84
C VAL A 184 12.95 9.42 -12.65
N ALA A 185 11.72 9.19 -12.14
CA ALA A 185 11.47 8.28 -11.04
C ALA A 185 10.09 7.62 -11.19
N ILE A 186 9.87 6.48 -10.54
CA ILE A 186 8.57 5.82 -10.45
C ILE A 186 7.89 6.28 -9.16
N TYR A 187 6.68 6.82 -9.29
CA TYR A 187 5.86 7.21 -8.13
C TYR A 187 5.33 5.98 -7.40
N MET A 188 5.50 5.95 -6.09
CA MET A 188 5.12 4.83 -5.25
C MET A 188 3.77 5.02 -4.53
N GLY A 189 3.19 6.22 -4.63
CA GLY A 189 2.14 6.67 -3.73
C GLY A 189 2.71 7.33 -2.46
N ASN A 190 1.84 7.93 -1.65
CA ASN A 190 2.20 8.53 -0.36
C ASN A 190 3.41 9.48 -0.43
N ASN A 191 3.45 10.29 -1.48
CA ASN A 191 4.50 11.29 -1.73
C ASN A 191 5.94 10.69 -1.75
N LYS A 192 6.10 9.46 -2.28
CA LYS A 192 7.40 8.77 -2.39
C LYS A 192 7.67 8.39 -3.83
N VAL A 193 8.95 8.36 -4.18
CA VAL A 193 9.43 7.86 -5.48
C VAL A 193 10.53 6.83 -5.28
N ILE A 194 10.67 5.91 -6.25
CA ILE A 194 11.80 4.98 -6.36
C ILE A 194 12.53 5.26 -7.67
N HIS A 195 13.86 5.33 -7.61
CA HIS A 195 14.70 5.70 -8.75
C HIS A 195 16.15 5.23 -8.59
N ALA A 196 16.86 5.07 -9.69
CA ALA A 196 18.32 5.05 -9.67
C ALA A 196 18.80 6.50 -9.52
N SER A 197 19.33 6.84 -8.34
CA SER A 197 19.58 8.22 -7.89
C SER A 197 20.88 8.80 -8.44
N ASN A 198 21.98 8.23 -8.01
CA ASN A 198 23.36 8.63 -8.35
C ASN A 198 24.33 7.49 -7.98
N ARG A 199 25.64 7.65 -8.30
CA ARG A 199 26.67 6.63 -8.04
C ARG A 199 26.85 6.28 -6.56
N LYS A 200 26.61 7.24 -5.64
CA LYS A 200 26.77 7.04 -4.20
C LYS A 200 25.59 6.22 -3.63
N ASP A 201 24.39 6.53 -4.05
CA ASP A 201 23.16 6.02 -3.42
C ASP A 201 22.56 4.82 -4.16
N GLY A 202 22.89 4.63 -5.43
CA GLY A 202 22.28 3.56 -6.23
C GLY A 202 20.76 3.73 -6.40
N ILE A 203 20.06 2.61 -6.42
CA ILE A 203 18.59 2.56 -6.48
C ILE A 203 18.01 2.72 -5.08
N LYS A 204 17.24 3.78 -4.88
CA LYS A 204 16.68 4.11 -3.56
C LYS A 204 15.25 4.66 -3.62
N ILE A 205 14.64 4.76 -2.43
CA ILE A 205 13.39 5.46 -2.23
C ILE A 205 13.69 6.86 -1.69
N THR A 206 13.08 7.88 -2.32
CA THR A 206 13.11 9.26 -1.82
C THR A 206 11.71 9.65 -1.34
N LYS A 207 11.64 10.22 -0.12
CA LYS A 207 10.45 10.86 0.43
C LYS A 207 10.32 12.27 -0.18
N GLY A 208 9.07 12.70 -0.45
CA GLY A 208 8.83 13.96 -1.16
C GLY A 208 8.98 13.78 -2.67
N ALA A 209 7.89 13.43 -3.38
CA ALA A 209 7.94 13.24 -4.84
C ALA A 209 8.30 14.54 -5.60
N ALA A 210 8.12 15.69 -4.95
CA ALA A 210 8.51 17.01 -5.47
C ALA A 210 9.87 17.49 -4.92
N TYR A 211 10.78 16.58 -4.52
CA TYR A 211 12.13 16.94 -4.07
C TYR A 211 12.99 17.65 -5.15
N ARG A 212 12.51 17.62 -6.38
CA ARG A 212 12.95 18.43 -7.53
C ARG A 212 11.72 18.99 -8.22
N SER A 213 11.86 20.06 -8.98
CA SER A 213 10.77 20.63 -9.79
C SER A 213 10.26 19.59 -10.79
N ILE A 214 8.98 19.27 -10.70
CA ILE A 214 8.31 18.31 -11.59
C ILE A 214 8.03 18.98 -12.92
N VAL A 215 8.56 18.44 -14.02
CA VAL A 215 8.29 18.90 -15.37
C VAL A 215 6.97 18.31 -15.88
N THR A 216 6.76 17.02 -15.69
CA THR A 216 5.52 16.33 -16.06
C THR A 216 5.38 15.00 -15.31
N ILE A 217 4.17 14.48 -15.29
CA ILE A 217 3.87 13.15 -14.74
C ILE A 217 3.23 12.33 -15.85
N ARG A 218 3.69 11.09 -16.04
CA ARG A 218 3.26 10.24 -17.15
C ARG A 218 2.70 8.92 -16.64
N ARG A 219 1.55 8.49 -17.15
CA ARG A 219 0.90 7.21 -16.83
C ARG A 219 0.93 6.27 -18.02
N ILE A 220 1.39 5.05 -17.78
CA ILE A 220 1.59 4.02 -18.83
C ILE A 220 0.44 3.01 -18.88
N PHE A 221 -0.24 2.78 -17.74
CA PHE A 221 -1.36 1.82 -17.61
C PHE A 221 -2.68 2.50 -17.25
#